data_874b49e02a773e819703e44dcfdba4fe
#
_entry.id   874b49e02a773e819703e44dcfdba4fe
#
_cell.length_a   1.000
_cell.length_b   1.000
_cell.length_c   1.000
_cell.angle_alpha   90.00
_cell.angle_beta   90.00
_cell.angle_gamma   90.00
#
_symmetry.space_group_name_H-M   'P 1'
#
loop_
_entity.id
_entity.type
_entity.pdbx_description
1 polymer ?
#
loop_
_entity_poly.entity_id
_entity_poly.type
_entity_poly.pdbx_seq_one_letter_code
_entity_poly.pdbx_strand_id
1 'polypeptide(L)'
;MRLEKERALQAIEEHKELLCAMSDAIWDHPETGFHEHFAADLFCRTLEEQGFRVERDLAGIATAFSGTYGQDGPVIAFLGEFDALPGLSQQAGCTEKQAMQEDGLPYLLITVCGPCSFP
;
A
#
# COMPACT_ATOMS: atom_id res chain seq x y z
N MET A 1 17.47 -21.80 -4.39
CA MET A 1 16.11 -21.52 -4.93
C MET A 1 14.98 -21.99 -4.02
N ARG A 2 14.89 -23.25 -3.61
CA ARG A 2 13.84 -23.71 -2.67
C ARG A 2 13.94 -23.07 -1.29
N LEU A 3 15.13 -22.99 -0.72
CA LEU A 3 15.39 -22.41 0.59
C LEU A 3 15.13 -20.90 0.63
N GLU A 4 15.41 -20.20 -0.44
CA GLU A 4 15.18 -18.73 -0.57
C GLU A 4 13.68 -18.44 -0.67
N LYS A 5 12.93 -19.27 -1.38
CA LYS A 5 11.47 -19.18 -1.43
C LYS A 5 10.83 -19.43 -0.06
N GLU A 6 11.30 -20.43 0.69
CA GLU A 6 10.81 -20.73 2.03
C GLU A 6 11.10 -19.55 2.99
N ARG A 7 12.28 -18.91 2.90
CA ARG A 7 12.62 -17.71 3.67
C ARG A 7 11.72 -16.53 3.33
N ALA A 8 11.44 -16.31 2.04
CA ALA A 8 10.55 -15.24 1.62
C ALA A 8 9.12 -15.43 2.14
N LEU A 9 8.60 -16.65 2.07
CA LEU A 9 7.27 -16.98 2.61
C LEU A 9 7.22 -16.81 4.13
N GLN A 10 8.27 -17.21 4.84
CA GLN A 10 8.37 -17.04 6.28
C GLN A 10 8.41 -15.55 6.65
N ALA A 11 9.18 -14.73 5.94
CA ALA A 11 9.25 -13.29 6.18
C ALA A 11 7.89 -12.61 5.98
N ILE A 12 7.11 -13.02 4.96
CA ILE A 12 5.74 -12.53 4.75
C ILE A 12 4.84 -12.91 5.92
N GLU A 13 4.90 -14.14 6.40
CA GLU A 13 4.09 -14.60 7.52
C GLU A 13 4.44 -13.88 8.83
N GLU A 14 5.73 -13.60 9.06
CA GLU A 14 6.21 -12.84 10.23
C GLU A 14 5.70 -11.39 10.24
N HIS A 15 5.47 -10.78 9.06
CA HIS A 15 4.97 -9.41 8.91
C HIS A 15 3.47 -9.33 8.62
N LYS A 16 2.76 -10.44 8.63
CA LYS A 16 1.34 -10.53 8.23
C LYS A 16 0.43 -9.56 8.99
N GLU A 17 0.55 -9.49 10.29
CA GLU A 17 -0.27 -8.60 11.12
C GLU A 17 -0.05 -7.13 10.77
N LEU A 18 1.21 -6.72 10.57
CA LEU A 18 1.57 -5.39 10.14
C LEU A 18 0.98 -5.06 8.76
N LEU A 19 1.14 -5.97 7.80
CA LEU A 19 0.65 -5.77 6.43
C LEU A 19 -0.88 -5.70 6.39
N CYS A 20 -1.58 -6.55 7.15
CA CYS A 20 -3.03 -6.49 7.25
C CYS A 20 -3.49 -5.18 7.91
N ALA A 21 -2.87 -4.78 9.01
CA ALA A 21 -3.21 -3.53 9.69
C ALA A 21 -3.00 -2.29 8.82
N MET A 22 -1.94 -2.26 8.01
CA MET A 22 -1.71 -1.20 7.03
C MET A 22 -2.80 -1.17 5.96
N SER A 23 -3.15 -2.34 5.41
CA SER A 23 -4.21 -2.48 4.42
C SER A 23 -5.55 -1.98 4.95
N ASP A 24 -5.92 -2.39 6.16
CA ASP A 24 -7.16 -1.98 6.81
C ASP A 24 -7.19 -0.46 7.09
N ALA A 25 -6.08 0.10 7.57
CA ALA A 25 -5.96 1.53 7.82
C ALA A 25 -6.11 2.38 6.55
N ILE A 26 -5.54 1.93 5.42
CA ILE A 26 -5.70 2.61 4.12
C ILE A 26 -7.12 2.44 3.61
N TRP A 27 -7.72 1.27 3.79
CA TRP A 27 -9.12 1.02 3.43
C TRP A 27 -10.09 1.96 4.16
N ASP A 28 -9.84 2.20 5.44
CA ASP A 28 -10.65 3.09 6.27
C ASP A 28 -10.43 4.58 5.99
N HIS A 29 -9.35 4.94 5.29
CA HIS A 29 -8.99 6.32 4.92
C HIS A 29 -8.76 6.46 3.42
N PRO A 30 -9.81 6.29 2.60
CA PRO A 30 -9.67 6.37 1.15
C PRO A 30 -9.35 7.79 0.69
N GLU A 31 -8.29 7.92 -0.11
CA GLU A 31 -7.80 9.19 -0.65
C GLU A 31 -7.64 9.08 -2.17
N THR A 32 -8.04 10.11 -2.91
CA THR A 32 -7.92 10.14 -4.37
C THR A 32 -6.50 10.46 -4.82
N GLY A 33 -6.20 10.14 -6.08
CA GLY A 33 -4.90 10.39 -6.69
C GLY A 33 -4.36 11.80 -6.46
N PHE A 34 -3.10 11.92 -6.12
CA PHE A 34 -2.37 13.13 -5.69
C PHE A 34 -2.80 13.74 -4.35
N HIS A 35 -3.72 13.11 -3.62
CA HIS A 35 -4.19 13.55 -2.31
C HIS A 35 -4.00 12.47 -1.23
N GLU A 36 -3.23 11.42 -1.51
CA GLU A 36 -3.02 10.24 -0.67
C GLU A 36 -2.01 10.53 0.46
N HIS A 37 -2.21 11.59 1.22
CA HIS A 37 -1.26 12.04 2.24
C HIS A 37 -1.17 11.09 3.42
N PHE A 38 -2.30 10.55 3.88
CA PHE A 38 -2.33 9.56 4.96
C PHE A 38 -1.66 8.26 4.55
N ALA A 39 -2.03 7.71 3.40
CA ALA A 39 -1.47 6.46 2.91
C ALA A 39 0.03 6.58 2.63
N ALA A 40 0.48 7.65 1.96
CA ALA A 40 1.88 7.91 1.71
C ALA A 40 2.70 8.01 3.02
N ASP A 41 2.18 8.73 4.02
CA ASP A 41 2.87 8.88 5.31
C ASP A 41 2.93 7.54 6.07
N LEU A 42 1.85 6.75 6.05
CA LEU A 42 1.83 5.42 6.66
C LEU A 42 2.88 4.49 6.02
N PHE A 43 2.94 4.42 4.69
CA PHE A 43 3.95 3.64 3.98
C PHE A 43 5.37 4.10 4.29
N CYS A 44 5.62 5.41 4.21
CA CYS A 44 6.95 5.96 4.45
C CYS A 44 7.45 5.65 5.85
N ARG A 45 6.64 5.89 6.88
CA ARG A 45 7.01 5.58 8.27
C ARG A 45 7.26 4.09 8.48
N THR A 46 6.39 3.24 7.95
CA THR A 46 6.56 1.79 8.08
C THR A 46 7.84 1.32 7.39
N LEU A 47 8.15 1.83 6.21
CA LEU A 47 9.40 1.51 5.51
C LEU A 47 10.63 1.97 6.29
N GLU A 48 10.61 3.19 6.84
CA GLU A 48 11.68 3.73 7.69
C GLU A 48 11.89 2.87 8.94
N GLU A 49 10.82 2.45 9.62
CA GLU A 49 10.86 1.54 10.78
C GLU A 49 11.42 0.17 10.42
N GLN A 50 11.22 -0.30 9.20
CA GLN A 50 11.79 -1.56 8.68
C GLN A 50 13.22 -1.39 8.11
N GLY A 51 13.82 -0.22 8.24
CA GLY A 51 15.22 0.04 7.87
C GLY A 51 15.43 0.41 6.40
N PHE A 52 14.38 0.79 5.68
CA PHE A 52 14.50 1.36 4.34
C PHE A 52 14.94 2.82 4.39
N ARG A 53 15.73 3.23 3.41
CA ARG A 53 15.96 4.64 3.13
C ARG A 53 14.81 5.15 2.26
N VAL A 54 14.03 6.09 2.78
CA VAL A 54 12.85 6.64 2.12
C VAL A 54 13.16 8.03 1.54
N GLU A 55 12.78 8.25 0.30
CA GLU A 55 12.78 9.55 -0.36
C GLU A 55 11.33 9.93 -0.66
N ARG A 56 10.92 11.11 -0.21
CA ARG A 56 9.56 11.66 -0.37
C ARG A 56 9.54 12.76 -1.44
N ASP A 57 8.37 13.18 -1.85
CA ASP A 57 8.16 14.27 -2.83
C ASP A 57 8.87 14.02 -4.18
N LEU A 58 8.85 12.79 -4.65
CA LEU A 58 9.50 12.43 -5.90
C LEU A 58 8.93 13.21 -7.09
N ALA A 59 9.83 13.80 -7.87
CA ALA A 59 9.47 14.59 -9.05
C ALA A 59 8.48 15.74 -8.79
N GLY A 60 8.43 16.24 -7.56
CA GLY A 60 7.52 17.32 -7.15
C GLY A 60 6.08 16.84 -6.87
N ILE A 61 5.87 15.54 -6.76
CA ILE A 61 4.59 14.96 -6.36
C ILE A 61 4.63 14.67 -4.86
N ALA A 62 3.87 15.41 -4.07
CA ALA A 62 3.91 15.36 -2.60
C ALA A 62 3.61 13.98 -2.01
N THR A 63 2.82 13.16 -2.69
CA THR A 63 2.43 11.82 -2.25
C THR A 63 3.27 10.70 -2.87
N ALA A 64 4.18 11.03 -3.79
CA ALA A 64 5.09 10.06 -4.38
C ALA A 64 6.33 9.85 -3.51
N PHE A 65 6.72 8.60 -3.33
CA PHE A 65 7.89 8.24 -2.55
C PHE A 65 8.59 7.00 -3.12
N SER A 66 9.83 6.78 -2.70
CA SER A 66 10.54 5.53 -2.91
C SER A 66 11.18 5.04 -1.61
N GLY A 67 11.20 3.74 -1.42
CA GLY A 67 11.93 3.09 -0.35
C GLY A 67 13.02 2.18 -0.91
N THR A 68 14.26 2.38 -0.49
CA THR A 68 15.41 1.58 -0.94
C THR A 68 15.98 0.79 0.22
N TYR A 69 16.20 -0.50 0.00
CA TYR A 69 16.83 -1.40 0.97
C TYR A 69 18.05 -2.10 0.36
N GLY A 70 19.12 -2.24 1.13
CA GLY A 70 20.36 -2.84 0.66
C GLY A 70 21.29 -1.87 -0.06
N GLN A 71 22.49 -2.32 -0.37
CA GLN A 71 23.55 -1.50 -0.99
C GLN A 71 24.28 -2.21 -2.12
N ASP A 72 24.18 -3.54 -2.20
CA ASP A 72 24.94 -4.37 -3.14
C ASP A 72 24.01 -5.23 -3.99
N GLY A 73 24.40 -5.50 -5.23
CA GLY A 73 23.74 -6.42 -6.14
C GLY A 73 22.86 -5.74 -7.19
N PRO A 74 22.11 -6.52 -7.94
CA PRO A 74 21.18 -5.97 -8.94
C PRO A 74 20.01 -5.24 -8.26
N VAL A 75 19.59 -4.13 -8.85
CA VAL A 75 18.44 -3.36 -8.37
C VAL A 75 17.17 -4.00 -8.91
N ILE A 76 16.28 -4.38 -7.99
CA ILE A 76 14.94 -4.87 -8.32
C ILE A 76 13.93 -3.85 -7.80
N ALA A 77 13.04 -3.37 -8.65
CA ALA A 77 12.02 -2.38 -8.29
C ALA A 77 10.62 -3.02 -8.31
N PHE A 78 9.83 -2.64 -7.31
CA PHE A 78 8.40 -2.93 -7.23
C PHE A 78 7.64 -1.61 -7.31
N LEU A 79 6.62 -1.57 -8.17
CA LEU A 79 5.70 -0.44 -8.27
C LEU A 79 4.40 -0.79 -7.55
N GLY A 80 3.84 0.19 -6.84
CA GLY A 80 2.55 0.08 -6.18
C GLY A 80 1.76 1.37 -6.33
N GLU A 81 0.46 1.25 -6.41
CA GLU A 81 -0.51 2.34 -6.42
C GLU A 81 -1.43 2.16 -5.21
N PHE A 82 -1.85 3.28 -4.60
CA PHE A 82 -2.67 3.26 -3.38
C PHE A 82 -3.75 4.34 -3.36
N ASP A 83 -4.02 4.93 -4.51
CA ASP A 83 -5.11 5.87 -4.69
C ASP A 83 -6.47 5.17 -4.73
N ALA A 84 -7.48 5.88 -4.25
CA ALA A 84 -8.86 5.45 -4.29
C ALA A 84 -9.57 6.01 -5.52
N LEU A 85 -10.48 5.23 -6.09
CA LEU A 85 -11.31 5.65 -7.21
C LEU A 85 -12.65 6.23 -6.74
N PRO A 86 -13.05 7.41 -7.21
CA PRO A 86 -14.33 8.01 -6.86
C PRO A 86 -15.52 7.13 -7.30
N GLY A 87 -16.55 7.06 -6.46
CA GLY A 87 -17.80 6.39 -6.80
C GLY A 87 -17.85 4.89 -6.57
N LEU A 88 -16.80 4.30 -6.01
CA LEU A 88 -16.66 2.86 -5.85
C LEU A 88 -16.35 2.47 -4.40
N SER A 89 -17.09 3.00 -3.41
CA SER A 89 -16.87 2.59 -2.02
C SER A 89 -17.46 1.21 -1.73
N GLN A 90 -16.80 0.48 -0.85
CA GLN A 90 -17.21 -0.86 -0.43
C GLN A 90 -16.96 -1.03 1.07
N GLN A 91 -17.94 -1.53 1.79
CA GLN A 91 -17.78 -1.85 3.20
C GLN A 91 -16.81 -3.02 3.38
N ALA A 92 -15.87 -2.89 4.31
CA ALA A 92 -14.90 -3.93 4.62
C ALA A 92 -15.59 -5.22 5.10
N GLY A 93 -15.05 -6.37 4.71
CA GLY A 93 -15.55 -7.69 5.13
C GLY A 93 -16.87 -8.15 4.49
N CYS A 94 -17.47 -7.36 3.59
CA CYS A 94 -18.69 -7.74 2.90
C CYS A 94 -18.38 -8.41 1.55
N THR A 95 -19.04 -9.53 1.28
CA THR A 95 -18.96 -10.25 0.00
C THR A 95 -19.96 -9.74 -1.04
N GLU A 96 -20.94 -8.96 -0.62
CA GLU A 96 -21.93 -8.31 -1.46
C GLU A 96 -21.61 -6.83 -1.64
N LYS A 97 -22.06 -6.22 -2.75
CA LYS A 97 -21.87 -4.80 -2.99
C LYS A 97 -22.61 -3.98 -1.93
N GLN A 98 -21.86 -3.38 -1.04
CA GLN A 98 -22.37 -2.54 0.03
C GLN A 98 -21.54 -1.26 0.14
N ALA A 99 -22.12 -0.15 -0.34
CA ALA A 99 -21.46 1.14 -0.31
C ALA A 99 -21.29 1.64 1.14
N MET A 100 -20.15 2.24 1.44
CA MET A 100 -19.98 3.01 2.67
C MET A 100 -20.79 4.30 2.52
N GLN A 101 -21.74 4.52 3.42
CA GLN A 101 -22.47 5.78 3.49
C GLN A 101 -21.66 6.76 4.32
N GLU A 102 -21.03 7.72 3.67
CA GLU A 102 -20.60 8.95 4.33
C GLU A 102 -21.33 10.14 3.71
N ASP A 103 -21.71 11.08 4.58
CA ASP A 103 -22.51 12.26 4.28
C ASP A 103 -21.93 13.09 3.12
N GLY A 104 -22.41 12.86 1.92
CA GLY A 104 -22.30 13.77 0.79
C GLY A 104 -21.00 13.73 -0.02
N LEU A 105 -20.04 12.86 0.28
CA LEU A 105 -18.85 12.68 -0.54
C LEU A 105 -19.06 11.55 -1.58
N PRO A 106 -18.52 11.70 -2.79
CA PRO A 106 -18.58 10.63 -3.78
C PRO A 106 -17.84 9.40 -3.25
N TYR A 107 -18.48 8.26 -3.33
CA TYR A 107 -18.00 6.96 -2.90
C TYR A 107 -16.57 6.70 -3.42
N LEU A 108 -15.67 6.29 -2.55
CA LEU A 108 -14.28 5.95 -2.89
C LEU A 108 -14.03 4.45 -2.76
N LEU A 109 -13.42 3.84 -3.76
CA LEU A 109 -12.84 2.50 -3.67
C LEU A 109 -11.33 2.62 -3.60
N ILE A 110 -10.72 1.95 -2.66
CA ILE A 110 -9.26 1.79 -2.63
C ILE A 110 -8.87 0.66 -3.57
N THR A 111 -8.04 0.97 -4.55
CA THR A 111 -7.29 -0.05 -5.26
C THR A 111 -5.92 -0.18 -4.60
N VAL A 112 -5.82 -0.99 -3.56
CA VAL A 112 -4.51 -1.44 -3.13
C VAL A 112 -4.06 -2.44 -4.20
N CYS A 113 -3.18 -2.02 -5.07
CA CYS A 113 -2.49 -2.94 -5.95
C CYS A 113 -1.61 -3.82 -5.06
N GLY A 114 -2.16 -4.94 -4.61
CA GLY A 114 -1.35 -6.02 -4.10
C GLY A 114 -0.36 -6.44 -5.19
N PRO A 115 0.72 -7.16 -4.86
CA PRO A 115 1.72 -7.55 -5.86
C PRO A 115 1.00 -8.18 -7.03
N CYS A 116 1.09 -7.52 -8.19
CA CYS A 116 0.55 -8.02 -9.43
C CYS A 116 1.13 -9.42 -9.64
N SER A 117 0.33 -10.44 -9.39
CA SER A 117 0.62 -11.77 -9.86
C SER A 117 0.40 -11.73 -11.36
N PHE A 118 1.44 -11.42 -12.12
CA PHE A 118 1.46 -11.74 -13.53
C PHE A 118 1.46 -13.26 -13.68
N PRO A 119 0.67 -13.81 -14.61
CA PRO A 119 0.61 -15.24 -14.88
C PRO A 119 1.94 -15.79 -15.36
#